data_9d3ac52ff6fcdc5c03d82326dd44af4f
#
_entry.id   9d3ac52ff6fcdc5c03d82326dd44af4f
#
_cell.length_a   1.000
_cell.length_b   1.000
_cell.length_c   1.000
_cell.angle_alpha   90.00
_cell.angle_beta   90.00
_cell.angle_gamma   90.00
#
_symmetry.space_group_name_H-M   'P 1'
#
loop_
_entity.id
_entity.type
_entity.pdbx_description
1 polymer ?
#
loop_
_entity_poly.entity_id
_entity_poly.type
_entity_poly.pdbx_seq_one_letter_code
_entity_poly.pdbx_strand_id
1 'polypeptide(L)'
;MFNLSKMKELKTVRGRSFVVRLLILTVVSMSLSSCFFRLGKREVIETSVYNAPEGYSLVWHDEFNDGAELNPDDWTHEVQRSGWVNHELQNYVDHKSPEGNPVTEIKDGTLRIHCFKENGKIYSGRVYAHVSEGWQYGYIEAGIKLPAGKGTWPAFWMMPVGNDWRTNPWPMCGEIDIMEEVGVVPNEVSSSIHTQDYNHTRNTQKTHAMTISKAEGEFHIYALLWTADEITTYVDGQVQLNVKKSDLGSGHNQWPFHYPFYVIFNLAWGGDWGGMQGVDESALPITMEVDYIRVFQR
;
A
#
# COMPACT_ATOMS: atom_id res chain seq x y z
N MET A 1 -61.67 -42.47 -18.45
CA MET A 1 -63.09 -42.37 -18.06
C MET A 1 -63.43 -40.91 -17.86
N PHE A 2 -64.19 -40.36 -18.77
CA PHE A 2 -65.38 -39.55 -18.64
C PHE A 2 -65.25 -38.28 -17.76
N ASN A 3 -65.69 -37.11 -18.09
CA ASN A 3 -66.59 -36.62 -19.16
C ASN A 3 -66.53 -35.12 -19.29
N LEU A 4 -66.81 -34.70 -20.48
CA LEU A 4 -67.09 -33.38 -20.99
C LEU A 4 -68.35 -32.68 -20.42
N SER A 5 -68.37 -31.41 -20.56
CA SER A 5 -69.54 -30.54 -20.87
C SER A 5 -70.04 -29.65 -19.73
N LYS A 6 -70.11 -28.37 -19.86
CA LYS A 6 -71.10 -27.60 -20.66
C LYS A 6 -70.76 -26.13 -20.79
N MET A 7 -70.84 -25.65 -22.00
CA MET A 7 -70.96 -24.27 -22.40
C MET A 7 -72.26 -23.63 -21.89
N LYS A 8 -72.21 -22.34 -21.68
CA LYS A 8 -73.22 -21.31 -22.10
C LYS A 8 -72.73 -19.93 -21.74
N GLU A 9 -72.34 -19.16 -22.67
CA GLU A 9 -73.02 -18.07 -23.42
C GLU A 9 -73.27 -16.76 -22.65
N LEU A 10 -72.58 -15.72 -23.17
CA LEU A 10 -72.99 -14.35 -23.51
C LEU A 10 -73.57 -13.43 -22.47
N LYS A 11 -72.87 -12.28 -22.25
CA LYS A 11 -73.39 -10.99 -22.76
C LYS A 11 -72.30 -9.87 -22.59
N THR A 12 -72.13 -9.17 -23.69
CA THR A 12 -71.47 -7.90 -23.95
C THR A 12 -71.89 -6.79 -22.98
N VAL A 13 -70.88 -6.01 -22.47
CA VAL A 13 -71.06 -4.54 -22.32
C VAL A 13 -69.71 -3.88 -22.62
N ARG A 14 -69.79 -2.92 -23.55
CA ARG A 14 -68.77 -1.93 -23.92
C ARG A 14 -68.32 -1.08 -22.75
N GLY A 15 -67.00 -0.79 -22.69
CA GLY A 15 -66.58 0.45 -22.07
C GLY A 15 -65.21 0.42 -21.45
N ARG A 16 -64.31 1.17 -22.09
CA ARG A 16 -63.03 1.72 -21.59
C ARG A 16 -61.78 0.94 -21.79
N SER A 17 -61.38 0.93 -23.01
CA SER A 17 -60.03 0.99 -23.50
C SER A 17 -59.44 2.36 -23.12
N PHE A 18 -58.56 2.48 -22.12
CA PHE A 18 -57.65 3.65 -22.00
C PHE A 18 -56.57 3.54 -20.92
N VAL A 19 -56.34 2.41 -20.26
CA VAL A 19 -55.36 2.33 -19.16
C VAL A 19 -54.22 1.33 -19.41
N VAL A 20 -54.25 0.55 -20.49
CA VAL A 20 -53.21 -0.50 -20.71
C VAL A 20 -52.04 -0.04 -21.61
N ARG A 21 -52.10 1.18 -22.21
CA ARG A 21 -51.01 1.65 -23.08
C ARG A 21 -49.94 2.51 -22.39
N LEU A 22 -50.03 2.82 -21.11
CA LEU A 22 -49.07 3.69 -20.41
C LEU A 22 -48.12 2.90 -19.51
N LEU A 23 -48.33 1.61 -19.28
CA LEU A 23 -47.47 0.78 -18.41
C LEU A 23 -46.40 -0.06 -19.17
N ILE A 24 -46.48 -0.11 -20.50
CA ILE A 24 -45.50 -0.88 -21.31
C ILE A 24 -44.34 0.02 -21.80
N LEU A 25 -44.49 1.36 -21.77
CA LEU A 25 -43.44 2.29 -22.20
C LEU A 25 -42.46 2.67 -21.08
N THR A 26 -42.78 2.39 -19.82
CA THR A 26 -41.87 2.67 -18.68
C THR A 26 -40.97 1.51 -18.30
N VAL A 27 -41.23 0.30 -18.77
CA VAL A 27 -40.38 -0.87 -18.46
C VAL A 27 -39.27 -1.10 -19.51
N VAL A 28 -39.41 -0.56 -20.72
CA VAL A 28 -38.43 -0.68 -21.81
C VAL A 28 -37.35 0.43 -21.73
N SER A 29 -37.57 1.53 -21.00
CA SER A 29 -36.56 2.59 -20.83
C SER A 29 -35.61 2.36 -19.65
N MET A 30 -35.88 1.39 -18.77
CA MET A 30 -34.99 1.06 -17.65
C MET A 30 -33.97 -0.07 -17.93
N SER A 31 -34.10 -0.78 -19.05
CA SER A 31 -33.17 -1.87 -19.41
C SER A 31 -32.11 -1.48 -20.44
N LEU A 32 -32.10 -0.21 -20.90
CA LEU A 32 -31.06 0.28 -21.81
C LEU A 32 -30.10 1.31 -21.19
N SER A 33 -30.25 1.61 -19.87
CA SER A 33 -29.37 2.55 -19.17
C SER A 33 -28.24 1.90 -18.37
N SER A 34 -28.13 0.57 -18.39
CA SER A 34 -27.11 -0.13 -17.59
C SER A 34 -25.87 -0.61 -18.35
N CYS A 35 -25.72 -0.20 -19.64
CA CYS A 35 -24.59 -0.63 -20.46
C CYS A 35 -23.69 0.48 -21.01
N PHE A 36 -23.84 1.73 -20.58
CA PHE A 36 -23.02 2.83 -21.12
C PHE A 36 -22.48 3.82 -20.06
N PHE A 37 -22.08 3.36 -18.88
CA PHE A 37 -21.29 4.20 -17.98
C PHE A 37 -20.33 3.36 -17.15
N ARG A 38 -19.28 2.87 -17.84
CA ARG A 38 -18.03 2.48 -17.18
C ARG A 38 -16.87 3.12 -17.95
N LEU A 39 -16.83 4.44 -17.92
CA LEU A 39 -15.65 5.23 -18.22
C LEU A 39 -15.36 6.00 -16.94
N GLY A 40 -14.30 5.61 -16.26
CA GLY A 40 -13.51 6.30 -15.28
C GLY A 40 -14.14 7.54 -14.63
N LYS A 41 -14.99 7.40 -13.64
CA LYS A 41 -15.07 8.40 -12.59
C LYS A 41 -14.05 8.00 -11.53
N ARG A 42 -12.88 8.64 -11.56
CA ARG A 42 -12.11 8.81 -10.33
C ARG A 42 -13.09 9.30 -9.28
N GLU A 43 -13.35 8.52 -8.24
CA GLU A 43 -14.12 9.00 -7.12
C GLU A 43 -13.43 10.25 -6.60
N VAL A 44 -14.16 11.36 -6.53
CA VAL A 44 -13.68 12.55 -5.84
C VAL A 44 -13.81 12.23 -4.37
N ILE A 45 -12.72 11.77 -3.79
CA ILE A 45 -12.64 11.44 -2.38
C ILE A 45 -12.74 12.76 -1.62
N GLU A 46 -13.77 12.92 -0.80
CA GLU A 46 -13.93 14.14 0.01
C GLU A 46 -12.76 14.27 0.99
N THR A 47 -12.07 15.40 0.96
CA THR A 47 -10.89 15.69 1.81
C THR A 47 -11.15 15.62 3.32
N SER A 48 -12.41 15.59 3.75
CA SER A 48 -12.83 15.48 5.16
C SER A 48 -12.57 14.10 5.79
N VAL A 49 -12.19 13.08 5.01
CA VAL A 49 -11.92 11.70 5.47
C VAL A 49 -10.45 11.50 5.82
N TYR A 50 -9.56 12.45 5.49
CA TYR A 50 -8.12 12.30 5.62
C TYR A 50 -7.56 13.00 6.85
N ASN A 51 -6.51 12.39 7.44
CA ASN A 51 -5.76 12.95 8.55
C ASN A 51 -4.69 13.99 8.11
N ALA A 52 -4.71 14.41 6.84
CA ALA A 52 -3.76 15.40 6.34
C ALA A 52 -3.89 16.73 7.09
N PRO A 53 -2.79 17.39 7.45
CA PRO A 53 -2.81 18.68 8.14
C PRO A 53 -3.51 19.76 7.31
N GLU A 54 -4.05 20.78 7.98
CA GLU A 54 -4.68 21.93 7.34
C GLU A 54 -3.75 22.58 6.30
N GLY A 55 -4.30 22.91 5.13
CA GLY A 55 -3.57 23.53 4.03
C GLY A 55 -2.83 22.56 3.10
N TYR A 56 -2.95 21.24 3.34
CA TYR A 56 -2.45 20.21 2.41
C TYR A 56 -3.58 19.75 1.50
N SER A 57 -3.25 19.47 0.23
CA SER A 57 -4.18 18.97 -0.78
C SER A 57 -3.68 17.64 -1.32
N LEU A 58 -4.60 16.71 -1.60
CA LEU A 58 -4.28 15.41 -2.21
C LEU A 58 -3.70 15.64 -3.61
N VAL A 59 -2.47 15.14 -3.85
CA VAL A 59 -1.77 15.27 -5.14
C VAL A 59 -1.66 13.94 -5.86
N TRP A 60 -1.62 12.83 -5.13
CA TRP A 60 -1.58 11.49 -5.69
C TRP A 60 -2.12 10.48 -4.68
N HIS A 61 -2.72 9.41 -5.18
CA HIS A 61 -3.15 8.28 -4.37
C HIS A 61 -3.34 7.01 -5.19
N ASP A 62 -3.28 5.87 -4.52
CA ASP A 62 -3.77 4.59 -5.01
C ASP A 62 -4.61 3.93 -3.92
N GLU A 63 -5.87 3.64 -4.23
CA GLU A 63 -6.83 3.00 -3.33
C GLU A 63 -6.93 1.50 -3.63
N PHE A 64 -6.12 0.98 -4.53
CA PHE A 64 -6.06 -0.42 -4.95
C PHE A 64 -7.43 -1.04 -5.30
N ASN A 65 -8.34 -0.22 -5.82
CA ASN A 65 -9.71 -0.63 -6.16
C ASN A 65 -9.87 -1.10 -7.61
N ASP A 66 -8.87 -0.87 -8.44
CA ASP A 66 -8.92 -1.12 -9.87
C ASP A 66 -7.94 -2.21 -10.31
N GLY A 67 -8.43 -3.14 -11.17
CA GLY A 67 -7.60 -4.19 -11.75
C GLY A 67 -7.31 -5.35 -10.80
N ALA A 68 -6.36 -6.19 -11.20
CA ALA A 68 -5.85 -7.33 -10.44
C ALA A 68 -4.33 -7.23 -10.19
N GLU A 69 -3.67 -6.31 -10.87
CA GLU A 69 -2.23 -6.05 -10.80
C GLU A 69 -2.00 -4.55 -10.66
N LEU A 70 -0.86 -4.16 -10.10
CA LEU A 70 -0.46 -2.75 -9.95
C LEU A 70 -0.40 -2.05 -11.31
N ASN A 71 -0.83 -0.78 -11.36
CA ASN A 71 -0.73 0.05 -12.55
C ASN A 71 0.76 0.31 -12.88
N PRO A 72 1.28 -0.15 -14.02
CA PRO A 72 2.70 0.03 -14.37
C PRO A 72 3.10 1.49 -14.64
N ASP A 73 2.13 2.39 -14.84
CA ASP A 73 2.41 3.82 -14.97
C ASP A 73 2.76 4.46 -13.62
N ASP A 74 2.30 3.87 -12.51
CA ASP A 74 2.53 4.35 -11.14
C ASP A 74 3.57 3.51 -10.39
N TRP A 75 3.66 2.20 -10.68
CA TRP A 75 4.42 1.24 -9.88
C TRP A 75 5.46 0.48 -10.70
N THR A 76 6.58 0.21 -10.07
CA THR A 76 7.66 -0.64 -10.61
C THR A 76 8.02 -1.73 -9.61
N HIS A 77 8.17 -2.98 -10.09
CA HIS A 77 8.69 -4.07 -9.27
C HIS A 77 10.21 -4.08 -9.26
N GLU A 78 10.79 -4.20 -8.07
CA GLU A 78 12.21 -4.49 -7.91
C GLU A 78 12.49 -5.97 -8.15
N VAL A 79 13.51 -6.27 -8.94
CA VAL A 79 13.94 -7.64 -9.19
C VAL A 79 15.35 -7.82 -8.65
N GLN A 80 15.48 -8.60 -7.57
CA GLN A 80 16.75 -8.81 -6.88
C GLN A 80 16.84 -10.25 -6.34
N ARG A 81 18.06 -10.79 -6.33
CA ARG A 81 18.31 -12.11 -5.77
C ARG A 81 18.37 -12.09 -4.24
N SER A 82 18.15 -13.24 -3.63
CA SER A 82 18.44 -13.50 -2.22
C SER A 82 19.86 -13.05 -1.84
N GLY A 83 20.00 -12.40 -0.68
CA GLY A 83 21.26 -11.86 -0.16
C GLY A 83 21.73 -10.57 -0.83
N TRP A 84 20.87 -9.90 -1.60
CA TRP A 84 21.23 -8.64 -2.26
C TRP A 84 21.58 -7.53 -1.26
N VAL A 85 20.71 -7.31 -0.25
CA VAL A 85 20.95 -6.40 0.87
C VAL A 85 20.61 -7.11 2.19
N ASN A 86 21.18 -6.65 3.31
CA ASN A 86 20.86 -7.10 4.66
C ASN A 86 20.81 -8.63 4.84
N HIS A 87 21.47 -9.39 3.97
CA HIS A 87 21.45 -10.87 3.94
C HIS A 87 20.03 -11.47 3.93
N GLU A 88 19.04 -10.72 3.37
CA GLU A 88 17.65 -11.15 3.24
C GLU A 88 17.53 -12.43 2.40
N LEU A 89 16.59 -13.31 2.76
CA LEU A 89 16.54 -14.67 2.22
C LEU A 89 15.65 -14.81 0.99
N GLN A 90 14.72 -13.87 0.74
CA GLN A 90 13.83 -13.91 -0.41
C GLN A 90 14.51 -13.45 -1.70
N ASN A 91 13.97 -13.91 -2.81
CA ASN A 91 14.15 -13.30 -4.13
C ASN A 91 12.99 -12.34 -4.38
N TYR A 92 13.26 -11.09 -4.70
CA TYR A 92 12.28 -10.17 -5.23
C TYR A 92 12.15 -10.42 -6.73
N VAL A 93 10.92 -10.59 -7.21
CA VAL A 93 10.64 -10.92 -8.61
C VAL A 93 9.57 -9.98 -9.18
N ASP A 94 9.52 -9.92 -10.50
CA ASP A 94 8.54 -9.13 -11.21
C ASP A 94 7.18 -9.86 -11.23
N HIS A 95 6.19 -9.32 -10.56
CA HIS A 95 4.79 -9.78 -10.46
C HIS A 95 4.61 -11.22 -9.96
N LYS A 96 5.33 -12.21 -10.51
CA LYS A 96 5.10 -13.64 -10.27
C LYS A 96 6.40 -14.42 -10.14
N SER A 97 6.36 -15.47 -9.33
CA SER A 97 7.44 -16.47 -9.24
C SER A 97 7.59 -17.25 -10.55
N PRO A 98 8.65 -18.05 -10.70
CA PRO A 98 8.85 -18.90 -11.88
C PRO A 98 7.69 -19.87 -12.16
N GLU A 99 6.95 -20.33 -11.15
CA GLU A 99 5.78 -21.21 -11.32
C GLU A 99 4.48 -20.42 -11.57
N GLY A 100 4.54 -19.07 -11.61
CA GLY A 100 3.41 -18.21 -11.89
C GLY A 100 2.59 -17.76 -10.67
N ASN A 101 3.06 -18.04 -9.45
CA ASN A 101 2.40 -17.57 -8.23
C ASN A 101 2.68 -16.06 -8.02
N PRO A 102 1.65 -15.24 -7.74
CA PRO A 102 1.83 -13.81 -7.61
C PRO A 102 2.64 -13.47 -6.35
N VAL A 103 3.60 -12.53 -6.46
CA VAL A 103 4.26 -11.87 -5.32
C VAL A 103 3.56 -10.57 -4.97
N THR A 104 2.76 -10.03 -5.91
CA THR A 104 1.84 -8.92 -5.68
C THR A 104 0.54 -9.17 -6.44
N GLU A 105 -0.59 -8.82 -5.83
CA GLU A 105 -1.91 -8.80 -6.48
C GLU A 105 -2.77 -7.70 -5.88
N ILE A 106 -3.71 -7.16 -6.66
CA ILE A 106 -4.81 -6.35 -6.14
C ILE A 106 -6.02 -7.26 -5.97
N LYS A 107 -6.52 -7.34 -4.74
CA LYS A 107 -7.64 -8.21 -4.41
C LYS A 107 -8.44 -7.68 -3.24
N ASP A 108 -9.77 -7.71 -3.38
CA ASP A 108 -10.72 -7.24 -2.37
C ASP A 108 -10.44 -5.78 -1.92
N GLY A 109 -10.00 -4.90 -2.86
CA GLY A 109 -9.69 -3.50 -2.59
C GLY A 109 -8.37 -3.27 -1.86
N THR A 110 -7.44 -4.22 -1.87
CA THR A 110 -6.12 -4.08 -1.23
C THR A 110 -5.00 -4.54 -2.15
N LEU A 111 -3.85 -3.88 -2.07
CA LEU A 111 -2.59 -4.44 -2.56
C LEU A 111 -2.13 -5.50 -1.57
N ARG A 112 -1.90 -6.71 -2.06
CA ARG A 112 -1.31 -7.81 -1.31
C ARG A 112 0.11 -8.07 -1.78
N ILE A 113 1.05 -8.04 -0.86
CA ILE A 113 2.44 -8.41 -1.08
C ILE A 113 2.68 -9.73 -0.37
N HIS A 114 2.96 -10.77 -1.15
CA HIS A 114 3.12 -12.12 -0.65
C HIS A 114 4.59 -12.48 -0.47
N CYS A 115 4.88 -13.26 0.58
CA CYS A 115 6.14 -13.97 0.72
C CYS A 115 5.85 -15.45 0.93
N PHE A 116 6.45 -16.29 0.09
CA PHE A 116 6.20 -17.75 0.10
C PHE A 116 7.43 -18.56 -0.34
N LYS A 117 7.41 -19.83 0.00
CA LYS A 117 8.43 -20.79 -0.43
C LYS A 117 7.93 -21.63 -1.59
N GLU A 118 8.73 -21.72 -2.65
CA GLU A 118 8.45 -22.49 -3.85
C GLU A 118 9.75 -23.16 -4.33
N ASN A 119 9.72 -24.49 -4.57
CA ASN A 119 10.88 -25.28 -5.02
C ASN A 119 12.17 -25.01 -4.22
N GLY A 120 12.02 -24.85 -2.86
CA GLY A 120 13.13 -24.65 -1.95
C GLY A 120 13.69 -23.21 -1.91
N LYS A 121 13.12 -22.28 -2.67
CA LYS A 121 13.48 -20.85 -2.68
C LYS A 121 12.34 -20.01 -2.11
N ILE A 122 12.68 -18.86 -1.56
CA ILE A 122 11.69 -17.89 -1.06
C ILE A 122 11.55 -16.76 -2.07
N TYR A 123 10.32 -16.38 -2.36
CA TYR A 123 9.96 -15.30 -3.28
C TYR A 123 9.09 -14.28 -2.56
N SER A 124 9.27 -13.01 -2.88
CA SER A 124 8.47 -11.91 -2.34
C SER A 124 8.40 -10.73 -3.29
N GLY A 125 7.56 -9.74 -2.93
CA GLY A 125 7.40 -8.48 -3.64
C GLY A 125 8.10 -7.31 -2.97
N ARG A 126 8.69 -6.43 -3.81
CA ARG A 126 9.14 -5.09 -3.47
C ARG A 126 8.74 -4.18 -4.61
N VAL A 127 7.97 -3.13 -4.30
CA VAL A 127 7.40 -2.24 -5.31
C VAL A 127 7.68 -0.78 -4.97
N TYR A 128 7.88 0.03 -6.01
CA TYR A 128 8.18 1.46 -5.93
C TYR A 128 7.04 2.26 -6.54
N ALA A 129 6.59 3.32 -5.87
CA ALA A 129 5.66 4.28 -6.43
C ALA A 129 6.40 5.53 -6.92
N HIS A 130 6.14 5.92 -8.17
CA HIS A 130 6.71 7.12 -8.81
C HIS A 130 8.23 7.23 -8.65
N VAL A 131 8.94 6.15 -8.93
CA VAL A 131 10.41 6.07 -8.80
C VAL A 131 11.16 7.11 -9.61
N SER A 132 10.59 7.61 -10.72
CA SER A 132 11.19 8.62 -11.59
C SER A 132 10.88 10.06 -11.20
N GLU A 133 9.84 10.31 -10.45
CA GLU A 133 9.33 11.64 -10.10
C GLU A 133 9.42 11.92 -8.60
N GLY A 134 8.87 11.01 -7.78
CA GLY A 134 8.82 11.12 -6.33
C GLY A 134 8.10 12.36 -5.84
N TRP A 135 8.25 12.63 -4.54
CA TRP A 135 7.68 13.79 -3.87
C TRP A 135 8.74 14.43 -2.98
N GLN A 136 8.82 15.74 -3.00
CA GLN A 136 9.64 16.50 -2.08
C GLN A 136 8.72 17.19 -1.08
N TYR A 137 8.83 16.81 0.20
CA TYR A 137 7.97 17.26 1.28
C TYR A 137 6.51 16.83 1.11
N GLY A 138 5.74 16.89 2.15
CA GLY A 138 4.33 16.53 2.10
C GLY A 138 3.87 15.77 3.35
N TYR A 139 2.60 15.37 3.31
CA TYR A 139 2.04 14.39 4.21
C TYR A 139 1.71 13.14 3.39
N ILE A 140 2.25 12.00 3.81
CA ILE A 140 2.11 10.73 3.12
C ILE A 140 1.54 9.75 4.12
N GLU A 141 0.46 9.04 3.77
CA GLU A 141 -0.14 8.03 4.64
C GLU A 141 -0.51 6.77 3.87
N ALA A 142 -0.46 5.64 4.55
CA ALA A 142 -0.95 4.36 4.05
C ALA A 142 -1.66 3.58 5.16
N GLY A 143 -2.77 2.92 4.80
CA GLY A 143 -3.43 1.93 5.64
C GLY A 143 -2.80 0.57 5.42
N ILE A 144 -2.17 -0.02 6.43
CA ILE A 144 -1.40 -1.26 6.27
C ILE A 144 -1.75 -2.26 7.36
N LYS A 145 -1.89 -3.55 6.96
CA LYS A 145 -2.00 -4.70 7.86
C LYS A 145 -0.74 -5.55 7.72
N LEU A 146 -0.03 -5.73 8.83
CA LEU A 146 1.22 -6.46 8.87
C LEU A 146 1.02 -7.96 9.00
N PRO A 147 1.89 -8.79 8.39
CA PRO A 147 1.87 -10.22 8.55
C PRO A 147 2.52 -10.65 9.88
N ALA A 148 2.01 -11.70 10.49
CA ALA A 148 2.63 -12.35 11.63
C ALA A 148 3.62 -13.45 11.18
N GLY A 149 4.68 -13.64 11.96
CA GLY A 149 5.57 -14.78 11.79
C GLY A 149 7.05 -14.47 11.99
N LYS A 150 7.75 -15.38 12.67
CA LYS A 150 9.17 -15.24 12.93
C LYS A 150 9.98 -15.32 11.63
N GLY A 151 10.54 -14.21 11.22
CA GLY A 151 11.26 -14.04 9.95
C GLY A 151 10.67 -12.95 9.07
N THR A 152 9.46 -12.44 9.35
CA THR A 152 8.86 -11.31 8.61
C THR A 152 9.66 -10.03 8.83
N TRP A 153 9.73 -9.22 7.78
CA TRP A 153 10.25 -7.86 7.82
C TRP A 153 9.53 -7.01 6.76
N PRO A 154 8.27 -6.62 7.02
CA PRO A 154 7.54 -5.67 6.19
C PRO A 154 8.06 -4.26 6.38
N ALA A 155 8.04 -3.45 5.30
CA ALA A 155 8.44 -2.05 5.35
C ALA A 155 7.62 -1.16 4.41
N PHE A 156 7.39 0.07 4.89
CA PHE A 156 6.88 1.22 4.16
C PHE A 156 7.84 2.38 4.36
N TRP A 157 8.56 2.78 3.34
CA TRP A 157 9.70 3.65 3.44
C TRP A 157 9.99 4.42 2.14
N MET A 158 11.00 5.28 2.13
CA MET A 158 11.31 6.15 1.00
C MET A 158 12.81 6.28 0.74
N MET A 159 13.15 6.36 -0.55
CA MET A 159 14.49 6.60 -1.06
C MET A 159 14.52 7.78 -2.05
N PRO A 160 15.69 8.47 -2.22
CA PRO A 160 15.79 9.62 -3.11
C PRO A 160 15.71 9.25 -4.59
N VAL A 161 14.97 10.05 -5.35
CA VAL A 161 14.84 9.94 -6.79
C VAL A 161 16.16 10.31 -7.49
N GLY A 162 16.50 9.57 -8.54
CA GLY A 162 17.64 9.90 -9.42
C GLY A 162 19.01 9.85 -8.75
N ASN A 163 19.15 9.11 -7.65
CA ASN A 163 20.39 9.04 -6.89
C ASN A 163 21.54 8.39 -7.68
N ASP A 164 22.71 9.03 -7.70
CA ASP A 164 23.94 8.39 -8.20
C ASP A 164 24.65 7.65 -7.04
N TRP A 165 24.42 6.35 -6.96
CA TRP A 165 25.00 5.49 -5.91
C TRP A 165 26.53 5.46 -5.84
N ARG A 166 27.24 5.97 -6.86
CA ARG A 166 28.69 6.05 -6.85
C ARG A 166 29.19 7.28 -6.10
N THR A 167 28.46 8.39 -6.20
CA THR A 167 28.86 9.68 -5.59
C THR A 167 28.06 10.02 -4.33
N ASN A 168 26.89 9.41 -4.18
CA ASN A 168 26.00 9.58 -3.05
C ASN A 168 25.49 8.20 -2.56
N PRO A 169 26.38 7.31 -2.10
CA PRO A 169 25.99 5.97 -1.65
C PRO A 169 25.14 6.02 -0.36
N TRP A 170 24.40 4.95 -0.12
CA TRP A 170 23.79 4.76 1.19
C TRP A 170 24.86 4.67 2.30
N PRO A 171 24.69 5.30 3.48
CA PRO A 171 23.49 6.04 3.93
C PRO A 171 23.56 7.56 3.67
N MET A 172 24.55 8.05 2.93
CA MET A 172 24.74 9.47 2.63
C MET A 172 23.55 10.06 1.82
N CYS A 173 22.93 9.25 0.98
CA CYS A 173 21.79 9.65 0.15
C CYS A 173 20.53 9.98 0.98
N GLY A 174 20.44 9.52 2.22
CA GLY A 174 19.24 9.62 3.05
C GLY A 174 18.25 8.46 2.82
N GLU A 175 17.52 8.10 3.87
CA GLU A 175 16.44 7.12 3.90
C GLU A 175 15.43 7.52 4.96
N ILE A 176 14.14 7.36 4.67
CA ILE A 176 13.05 7.64 5.62
C ILE A 176 12.21 6.37 5.75
N ASP A 177 12.28 5.71 6.90
CA ASP A 177 11.48 4.53 7.21
C ASP A 177 10.25 4.98 7.98
N ILE A 178 9.10 4.97 7.30
CA ILE A 178 7.81 5.41 7.88
C ILE A 178 7.29 4.33 8.82
N MET A 179 7.41 3.07 8.40
CA MET A 179 7.01 1.90 9.16
C MET A 179 7.89 0.71 8.82
N GLU A 180 8.43 0.09 9.84
CA GLU A 180 9.06 -1.23 9.78
C GLU A 180 8.65 -2.07 10.98
N GLU A 181 8.59 -3.39 10.78
CA GLU A 181 8.36 -4.36 11.84
C GLU A 181 9.16 -5.62 11.58
N VAL A 182 9.58 -6.31 12.62
CA VAL A 182 10.18 -7.65 12.51
C VAL A 182 9.42 -8.65 13.38
N GLY A 183 8.96 -9.73 12.79
CA GLY A 183 8.10 -10.72 13.46
C GLY A 183 8.76 -11.50 14.61
N VAL A 184 10.02 -11.19 14.94
CA VAL A 184 10.68 -11.68 16.17
C VAL A 184 10.34 -10.82 17.39
N VAL A 185 9.78 -9.61 17.18
CA VAL A 185 9.23 -8.73 18.19
C VAL A 185 7.82 -8.31 17.75
N PRO A 186 6.83 -9.18 17.89
CA PRO A 186 5.49 -8.98 17.34
C PRO A 186 4.83 -7.69 17.83
N ASN A 187 4.17 -6.98 16.91
CA ASN A 187 3.44 -5.74 17.18
C ASN A 187 4.32 -4.57 17.67
N GLU A 188 5.64 -4.64 17.56
CA GLU A 188 6.53 -3.52 17.78
C GLU A 188 6.91 -2.89 16.43
N VAL A 189 6.32 -1.74 16.14
CA VAL A 189 6.53 -1.00 14.90
C VAL A 189 7.54 0.11 15.15
N SER A 190 8.52 0.25 14.27
CA SER A 190 9.53 1.30 14.32
C SER A 190 9.46 2.24 13.12
N SER A 191 9.89 3.48 13.36
CA SER A 191 10.24 4.45 12.31
C SER A 191 11.67 4.90 12.50
N SER A 192 12.36 5.17 11.39
CA SER A 192 13.77 5.57 11.40
C SER A 192 14.08 6.59 10.33
N ILE A 193 15.18 7.32 10.50
CA ILE A 193 15.88 7.96 9.40
C ILE A 193 17.34 7.52 9.39
N HIS A 194 17.89 7.37 8.17
CA HIS A 194 19.30 7.07 7.97
C HIS A 194 19.98 8.17 7.15
N THR A 195 21.15 8.60 7.63
CA THR A 195 22.01 9.58 6.98
C THR A 195 23.47 9.18 7.17
N GLN A 196 24.42 9.87 6.55
CA GLN A 196 25.84 9.57 6.70
C GLN A 196 26.30 9.58 8.17
N ASP A 197 25.81 10.52 8.98
CA ASP A 197 26.20 10.65 10.36
C ASP A 197 25.30 9.87 11.33
N TYR A 198 24.07 9.56 10.89
CA TYR A 198 23.05 8.89 11.70
C TYR A 198 22.50 7.66 10.99
N ASN A 199 23.06 6.47 11.28
CA ASN A 199 22.63 5.22 10.65
C ASN A 199 22.87 4.00 11.53
N HIS A 200 22.23 2.87 11.21
CA HIS A 200 22.30 1.65 12.01
C HIS A 200 23.70 1.02 12.03
N THR A 201 24.50 1.17 10.98
CA THR A 201 25.86 0.58 10.96
C THR A 201 26.80 1.25 11.96
N ARG A 202 26.43 2.44 12.45
CA ARG A 202 27.12 3.20 13.50
C ARG A 202 26.36 3.22 14.83
N ASN A 203 25.19 2.62 14.90
CA ASN A 203 24.24 2.72 16.03
C ASN A 203 23.89 4.18 16.38
N THR A 204 23.73 5.03 15.38
CA THR A 204 23.43 6.47 15.52
C THR A 204 22.16 6.90 14.84
N GLN A 205 21.45 5.99 14.14
CA GLN A 205 20.16 6.27 13.48
C GLN A 205 19.18 6.95 14.44
N LYS A 206 18.34 7.82 13.92
CA LYS A 206 17.22 8.35 14.67
C LYS A 206 16.06 7.41 14.48
N THR A 207 15.68 6.72 15.53
CA THR A 207 14.65 5.68 15.51
C THR A 207 13.79 5.74 16.75
N HIS A 208 12.55 5.34 16.63
CA HIS A 208 11.65 5.11 17.75
C HIS A 208 10.70 3.95 17.44
N ALA A 209 10.55 3.04 18.39
CA ALA A 209 9.63 1.92 18.30
C ALA A 209 8.43 2.11 19.24
N MET A 210 7.26 1.65 18.79
CA MET A 210 6.01 1.66 19.57
C MET A 210 5.35 0.28 19.49
N THR A 211 4.83 -0.19 20.62
CA THR A 211 3.95 -1.37 20.61
C THR A 211 2.56 -0.93 20.19
N ILE A 212 2.09 -1.46 19.07
CA ILE A 212 0.76 -1.19 18.50
C ILE A 212 -0.09 -2.43 18.69
N SER A 213 -1.23 -2.28 19.37
CA SER A 213 -2.12 -3.44 19.57
C SER A 213 -2.58 -4.00 18.24
N LYS A 214 -2.28 -5.28 17.97
CA LYS A 214 -2.65 -5.99 16.75
C LYS A 214 -2.12 -5.38 15.45
N ALA A 215 -0.94 -4.74 15.46
CA ALA A 215 -0.27 -4.32 14.24
C ALA A 215 -0.18 -5.48 13.23
N GLU A 216 0.11 -6.69 13.74
CA GLU A 216 -0.08 -7.93 13.00
C GLU A 216 -1.57 -8.31 12.98
N GLY A 217 -2.21 -8.24 11.81
CA GLY A 217 -3.55 -8.76 11.57
C GLY A 217 -4.70 -7.75 11.52
N GLU A 218 -4.53 -6.50 11.96
CA GLU A 218 -5.49 -5.40 11.76
C GLU A 218 -4.85 -4.26 10.96
N PHE A 219 -5.68 -3.46 10.27
CA PHE A 219 -5.18 -2.28 9.55
C PHE A 219 -4.92 -1.14 10.52
N HIS A 220 -3.76 -0.50 10.35
CA HIS A 220 -3.35 0.73 11.03
C HIS A 220 -2.91 1.76 10.00
N ILE A 221 -3.00 3.05 10.35
CA ILE A 221 -2.57 4.15 9.50
C ILE A 221 -1.15 4.56 9.89
N TYR A 222 -0.21 4.39 8.97
CA TYR A 222 1.17 4.83 9.10
C TYR A 222 1.37 6.07 8.24
N ALA A 223 1.90 7.13 8.81
CA ALA A 223 2.01 8.40 8.12
C ALA A 223 3.33 9.13 8.38
N LEU A 224 3.68 9.99 7.43
CA LEU A 224 4.84 10.87 7.43
C LEU A 224 4.38 12.30 7.19
N LEU A 225 4.76 13.23 8.05
CA LEU A 225 4.79 14.66 7.76
C LEU A 225 6.25 15.07 7.56
N TRP A 226 6.59 15.47 6.36
CA TRP A 226 7.94 15.84 5.97
C TRP A 226 7.97 17.28 5.44
N THR A 227 8.82 18.10 6.05
CA THR A 227 9.06 19.50 5.67
C THR A 227 10.56 19.71 5.41
N ALA A 228 10.95 20.92 5.01
CA ALA A 228 12.36 21.27 4.83
C ALA A 228 13.19 21.11 6.14
N ASP A 229 12.55 21.23 7.30
CA ASP A 229 13.24 21.33 8.59
C ASP A 229 12.84 20.23 9.60
N GLU A 230 11.86 19.39 9.26
CA GLU A 230 11.31 18.40 10.21
C GLU A 230 10.75 17.18 9.50
N ILE A 231 10.98 16.02 10.09
CA ILE A 231 10.40 14.74 9.72
C ILE A 231 9.65 14.22 10.96
N THR A 232 8.35 13.98 10.82
CA THR A 232 7.52 13.40 11.87
C THR A 232 6.75 12.21 11.31
N THR A 233 6.86 11.04 11.95
CA THR A 233 6.06 9.87 11.61
C THR A 233 4.96 9.65 12.64
N TYR A 234 3.90 8.98 12.21
CA TYR A 234 2.71 8.73 13.02
C TYR A 234 2.21 7.30 12.84
N VAL A 235 1.63 6.75 13.90
CA VAL A 235 0.78 5.56 13.84
C VAL A 235 -0.58 5.92 14.41
N ASP A 236 -1.65 5.74 13.64
CA ASP A 236 -3.04 6.09 14.00
C ASP A 236 -3.18 7.51 14.56
N GLY A 237 -2.45 8.46 13.95
CA GLY A 237 -2.43 9.86 14.35
C GLY A 237 -1.59 10.17 15.60
N GLN A 238 -0.98 9.18 16.24
CA GLN A 238 -0.05 9.39 17.36
C GLN A 238 1.37 9.55 16.82
N VAL A 239 2.09 10.56 17.29
CA VAL A 239 3.50 10.79 16.91
C VAL A 239 4.34 9.59 17.34
N GLN A 240 5.02 8.98 16.37
CA GLN A 240 5.97 7.90 16.61
C GLN A 240 7.41 8.43 16.70
N LEU A 241 7.89 9.08 15.65
CA LEU A 241 9.23 9.69 15.63
C LEU A 241 9.10 11.16 15.25
N ASN A 242 9.86 12.04 15.88
CA ASN A 242 10.00 13.43 15.48
C ASN A 242 11.48 13.81 15.44
N VAL A 243 11.96 14.25 14.29
CA VAL A 243 13.36 14.62 14.06
C VAL A 243 13.42 16.00 13.43
N LYS A 244 14.23 16.89 14.02
CA LYS A 244 14.42 18.25 13.52
C LYS A 244 15.83 18.45 12.98
N LYS A 245 15.91 19.13 11.84
CA LYS A 245 17.18 19.53 11.23
C LYS A 245 18.05 20.35 12.17
N SER A 246 17.44 21.21 13.00
CA SER A 246 18.14 21.99 14.02
C SER A 246 18.92 21.15 15.02
N ASP A 247 18.43 19.93 15.30
CA ASP A 247 19.01 19.03 16.30
C ASP A 247 20.13 18.15 15.73
N LEU A 248 20.11 17.93 14.42
CA LEU A 248 21.07 17.06 13.75
C LEU A 248 22.19 17.81 13.03
N GLY A 249 21.91 19.02 12.53
CA GLY A 249 22.77 19.79 11.67
C GLY A 249 22.20 19.94 10.27
N SER A 250 22.67 20.96 9.53
CA SER A 250 22.13 21.33 8.21
C SER A 250 22.98 20.86 7.03
N GLY A 251 24.12 20.19 7.29
CA GLY A 251 24.98 19.65 6.25
C GLY A 251 24.34 18.42 5.58
N HIS A 252 24.79 18.09 4.36
CA HIS A 252 24.28 16.95 3.62
C HIS A 252 24.43 15.63 4.39
N ASN A 253 25.52 15.44 5.12
CA ASN A 253 25.75 14.25 5.92
C ASN A 253 24.78 14.07 7.09
N GLN A 254 24.16 15.18 7.59
CA GLN A 254 23.21 15.18 8.68
C GLN A 254 21.77 15.24 8.22
N TRP A 255 21.49 15.99 7.12
CA TRP A 255 20.14 16.27 6.61
C TRP A 255 20.09 16.25 5.09
N PRO A 256 20.11 15.07 4.46
CA PRO A 256 20.02 14.93 3.00
C PRO A 256 18.59 15.04 2.45
N PHE A 257 17.60 15.35 3.27
CA PHE A 257 16.17 15.33 2.95
C PHE A 257 15.69 16.61 2.27
N HIS A 258 16.31 16.98 1.16
CA HIS A 258 15.96 18.17 0.36
C HIS A 258 15.87 17.90 -1.15
N TYR A 259 15.62 16.62 -1.49
CA TYR A 259 15.35 16.13 -2.84
C TYR A 259 13.99 15.44 -2.86
N PRO A 260 13.41 15.15 -4.03
CA PRO A 260 12.29 14.23 -4.12
C PRO A 260 12.68 12.80 -3.69
N PHE A 261 11.78 12.13 -3.01
CA PHE A 261 11.89 10.71 -2.64
C PHE A 261 10.70 9.95 -3.22
N TYR A 262 10.90 8.69 -3.55
CA TYR A 262 9.85 7.77 -3.96
C TYR A 262 9.52 6.78 -2.84
N VAL A 263 8.27 6.33 -2.82
CA VAL A 263 7.76 5.37 -1.84
C VAL A 263 8.12 3.95 -2.22
N ILE A 264 8.36 3.12 -1.23
CA ILE A 264 8.64 1.69 -1.35
C ILE A 264 7.75 0.91 -0.38
N PHE A 265 7.13 -0.16 -0.87
CA PHE A 265 6.56 -1.23 -0.05
C PHE A 265 7.32 -2.52 -0.33
N ASN A 266 7.71 -3.25 0.71
CA ASN A 266 8.26 -4.59 0.54
C ASN A 266 7.93 -5.49 1.73
N LEU A 267 8.02 -6.78 1.48
CA LEU A 267 7.96 -7.81 2.50
C LEU A 267 9.24 -8.65 2.42
N ALA A 268 10.24 -8.31 3.24
CA ALA A 268 11.44 -9.09 3.37
C ALA A 268 11.23 -10.32 4.28
N TRP A 269 12.12 -11.29 4.16
CA TRP A 269 12.12 -12.50 4.96
C TRP A 269 13.53 -12.80 5.47
N GLY A 270 13.68 -12.92 6.78
CA GLY A 270 14.97 -13.17 7.41
C GLY A 270 15.90 -11.96 7.36
N GLY A 271 17.14 -12.17 6.98
CA GLY A 271 18.17 -11.12 6.96
C GLY A 271 18.70 -10.75 8.34
N ASP A 272 19.46 -9.65 8.38
CA ASP A 272 20.20 -9.25 9.59
C ASP A 272 19.25 -8.85 10.73
N TRP A 273 18.08 -8.27 10.43
CA TRP A 273 17.11 -7.86 11.44
C TRP A 273 15.93 -8.82 11.53
N GLY A 274 15.18 -9.07 10.45
CA GLY A 274 14.06 -10.01 10.47
C GLY A 274 14.46 -11.43 10.87
N GLY A 275 15.69 -11.83 10.59
CA GLY A 275 16.29 -13.12 10.92
C GLY A 275 17.17 -13.15 12.16
N MET A 276 17.26 -12.07 12.96
CA MET A 276 18.22 -11.96 14.08
C MET A 276 18.07 -13.05 15.17
N GLN A 277 16.91 -13.68 15.25
CA GLN A 277 16.66 -14.85 16.11
C GLN A 277 16.37 -16.13 15.31
N GLY A 278 16.74 -16.15 14.02
CA GLY A 278 16.36 -17.19 13.07
C GLY A 278 14.99 -16.97 12.47
N VAL A 279 14.59 -17.83 11.56
CA VAL A 279 13.30 -17.80 10.87
C VAL A 279 12.50 -19.06 11.14
N ASP A 280 11.15 -18.97 11.07
CA ASP A 280 10.25 -20.13 11.12
C ASP A 280 9.51 -20.26 9.78
N GLU A 281 10.07 -21.06 8.88
CA GLU A 281 9.47 -21.25 7.54
C GLU A 281 8.06 -21.86 7.56
N SER A 282 7.61 -22.40 8.71
CA SER A 282 6.24 -22.89 8.85
C SER A 282 5.20 -21.77 8.87
N ALA A 283 5.64 -20.51 9.08
CA ALA A 283 4.78 -19.33 8.96
C ALA A 283 4.44 -18.99 7.50
N LEU A 284 5.26 -19.44 6.52
CA LEU A 284 5.00 -19.17 5.10
C LEU A 284 3.83 -20.02 4.57
N PRO A 285 2.98 -19.50 3.67
CA PRO A 285 3.02 -18.17 3.07
C PRO A 285 2.46 -17.08 4.00
N ILE A 286 3.02 -15.87 3.87
CA ILE A 286 2.56 -14.67 4.60
C ILE A 286 2.24 -13.55 3.61
N THR A 287 1.42 -12.59 4.07
CA THR A 287 0.97 -11.47 3.23
C THR A 287 0.92 -10.18 4.02
N MET A 288 1.54 -9.13 3.51
CA MET A 288 1.31 -7.75 3.89
C MET A 288 0.18 -7.20 3.03
N GLU A 289 -0.80 -6.52 3.64
CA GLU A 289 -1.91 -5.91 2.92
C GLU A 289 -1.85 -4.39 3.06
N VAL A 290 -2.02 -3.67 1.94
CA VAL A 290 -2.09 -2.20 1.90
C VAL A 290 -3.45 -1.82 1.35
N ASP A 291 -4.27 -1.13 2.15
CA ASP A 291 -5.62 -0.69 1.80
C ASP A 291 -5.58 0.51 0.84
N TYR A 292 -4.71 1.46 1.15
CA TYR A 292 -4.47 2.63 0.32
C TYR A 292 -3.11 3.26 0.61
N ILE A 293 -2.68 4.12 -0.31
CA ILE A 293 -1.64 5.12 -0.09
C ILE A 293 -2.10 6.47 -0.63
N ARG A 294 -1.79 7.55 0.08
CA ARG A 294 -2.18 8.92 -0.25
C ARG A 294 -1.06 9.89 0.01
N VAL A 295 -0.85 10.81 -0.91
CA VAL A 295 0.18 11.84 -0.82
C VAL A 295 -0.48 13.22 -0.92
N PHE A 296 -0.17 14.07 0.05
CA PHE A 296 -0.70 15.43 0.14
C PHE A 296 0.45 16.44 0.17
N GLN A 297 0.32 17.52 -0.56
CA GLN A 297 1.28 18.62 -0.58
C GLN A 297 0.58 19.98 -0.43
N ARG A 298 1.36 21.00 -0.07
CA ARG A 298 0.92 22.40 -0.01
C ARG A 298 1.14 23.12 -1.32
#